data_7521b2c374b0fd745003e4dd8f3a4ea6
#
_entry.id   7521b2c374b0fd745003e4dd8f3a4ea6
#
_cell.length_a   1.000
_cell.length_b   1.000
_cell.length_c   1.000
_cell.angle_alpha   90.00
_cell.angle_beta   90.00
_cell.angle_gamma   90.00
#
_symmetry.space_group_name_H-M   'P 1'
#
loop_
_entity.id
_entity.type
_entity.pdbx_description
1 polymer ?
#
loop_
_entity_poly.entity_id
_entity_poly.type
_entity_poly.pdbx_seq_one_letter_code
_entity_poly.pdbx_strand_id
1 'polypeptide(L)'
;MSDQPLPIHHRATDPGVARALLLLLAVSLCFVIGFTYLGTEVREPAMTSTDQHLLRRITEMTRPWPLVLSETASLFGTAPLVAVITAVVGASLARERRWFDIVLLIVAVIGAVLLSPLTKHLVSRARPTAFFRTSATGYSFPSGHTLNATTLALALGFILWRLPWHRAMKIAWTLALVIYVACVGASRIVLGVHYPTDVLGGFLLGVAWATLLMALVLGVERWRASRPKGRSGGGL
;
A
#
# COMPACT_ATOMS: atom_id res chain seq x y z
N MET A 1 10.66 -29.83 24.03
CA MET A 1 9.91 -30.05 22.76
C MET A 1 10.38 -28.98 21.81
N SER A 2 11.14 -29.38 20.78
CA SER A 2 11.84 -28.47 19.86
C SER A 2 10.85 -27.88 18.87
N ASP A 3 10.56 -26.60 19.02
CA ASP A 3 9.85 -25.77 18.04
C ASP A 3 10.78 -25.49 16.84
N GLN A 4 11.14 -26.52 16.11
CA GLN A 4 11.79 -26.33 14.82
C GLN A 4 10.72 -25.87 13.81
N PRO A 5 10.90 -24.73 13.12
CA PRO A 5 9.97 -24.33 12.09
C PRO A 5 9.93 -25.39 11.00
N LEU A 6 8.72 -25.89 10.70
CA LEU A 6 8.48 -26.88 9.67
C LEU A 6 9.15 -26.50 8.35
N PRO A 7 9.79 -27.44 7.64
CA PRO A 7 10.45 -27.18 6.37
C PRO A 7 9.44 -26.61 5.35
N ILE A 8 9.91 -25.67 4.55
CA ILE A 8 9.13 -24.84 3.58
C ILE A 8 8.24 -25.71 2.65
N HIS A 9 8.61 -26.97 2.42
CA HIS A 9 7.88 -27.91 1.58
C HIS A 9 6.48 -28.31 2.11
N HIS A 10 6.27 -28.33 3.43
CA HIS A 10 4.94 -28.63 4.00
C HIS A 10 3.97 -27.46 3.93
N ARG A 11 4.48 -26.23 3.83
CA ARG A 11 3.61 -25.02 3.77
C ARG A 11 2.91 -24.83 2.43
N ALA A 12 3.48 -25.28 1.33
CA ALA A 12 2.97 -24.94 0.00
C ALA A 12 1.82 -25.84 -0.48
N THR A 13 1.68 -27.04 0.07
CA THR A 13 0.52 -27.92 -0.16
C THR A 13 -0.59 -27.67 0.87
N ASP A 14 -0.34 -26.78 1.84
CA ASP A 14 -1.29 -26.43 2.89
C ASP A 14 -2.54 -25.77 2.26
N PRO A 15 -3.76 -26.31 2.49
CA PRO A 15 -5.01 -25.69 2.08
C PRO A 15 -5.18 -24.26 2.61
N GLY A 16 -4.51 -23.90 3.74
CA GLY A 16 -4.45 -22.55 4.27
C GLY A 16 -3.81 -21.55 3.32
N VAL A 17 -2.73 -21.92 2.62
CA VAL A 17 -2.08 -21.06 1.62
C VAL A 17 -2.99 -20.82 0.41
N ALA A 18 -3.73 -21.85 -0.03
CA ALA A 18 -4.69 -21.70 -1.11
C ALA A 18 -5.83 -20.75 -0.74
N ARG A 19 -6.36 -20.88 0.48
CA ARG A 19 -7.39 -19.96 1.00
C ARG A 19 -6.86 -18.53 1.11
N ALA A 20 -5.66 -18.34 1.63
CA ALA A 20 -5.03 -17.01 1.72
C ALA A 20 -4.87 -16.36 0.34
N LEU A 21 -4.42 -17.12 -0.67
CA LEU A 21 -4.30 -16.67 -2.05
C LEU A 21 -5.65 -16.22 -2.62
N LEU A 22 -6.68 -17.06 -2.48
CA LEU A 22 -8.03 -16.73 -2.97
C LEU A 22 -8.61 -15.49 -2.25
N LEU A 23 -8.40 -15.37 -0.95
CA LEU A 23 -8.82 -14.20 -0.18
C LEU A 23 -8.11 -12.93 -0.65
N LEU A 24 -6.80 -12.97 -0.87
CA LEU A 24 -6.05 -11.82 -1.37
C LEU A 24 -6.50 -11.40 -2.76
N LEU A 25 -6.77 -12.35 -3.65
CA LEU A 25 -7.31 -12.05 -4.98
C LEU A 25 -8.72 -11.46 -4.91
N ALA A 26 -9.59 -12.00 -4.05
CA ALA A 26 -10.93 -11.47 -3.84
C ALA A 26 -10.89 -10.05 -3.26
N VAL A 27 -10.03 -9.81 -2.27
CA VAL A 27 -9.81 -8.46 -1.71
C VAL A 27 -9.31 -7.52 -2.79
N SER A 28 -8.27 -7.91 -3.56
CA SER A 28 -7.77 -7.09 -4.66
C SER A 28 -8.88 -6.72 -5.64
N LEU A 29 -9.68 -7.68 -6.07
CA LEU A 29 -10.79 -7.46 -7.00
C LEU A 29 -11.85 -6.51 -6.42
N CYS A 30 -12.26 -6.71 -5.16
CA CYS A 30 -13.20 -5.81 -4.50
C CYS A 30 -12.69 -4.36 -4.46
N PHE A 31 -11.40 -4.18 -4.16
CA PHE A 31 -10.80 -2.85 -4.08
C PHE A 31 -10.58 -2.21 -5.46
N VAL A 32 -10.30 -3.01 -6.51
CA VAL A 32 -10.31 -2.52 -7.90
C VAL A 32 -11.70 -2.04 -8.30
N ILE A 33 -12.74 -2.82 -8.00
CA ILE A 33 -14.14 -2.43 -8.28
C ILE A 33 -14.48 -1.14 -7.54
N GLY A 34 -14.18 -1.06 -6.24
CA GLY A 34 -14.41 0.14 -5.44
C GLY A 34 -13.65 1.36 -5.95
N PHE A 35 -12.38 1.20 -6.36
CA PHE A 35 -11.59 2.26 -6.97
C PHE A 35 -12.18 2.74 -8.29
N THR A 36 -12.60 1.82 -9.15
CA THR A 36 -13.17 2.14 -10.46
C THR A 36 -14.50 2.87 -10.30
N TYR A 37 -15.38 2.38 -9.41
CA TYR A 37 -16.64 3.04 -9.08
C TYR A 37 -16.40 4.45 -8.53
N LEU A 38 -15.50 4.61 -7.56
CA LEU A 38 -15.16 5.93 -7.02
C LEU A 38 -14.58 6.85 -8.11
N GLY A 39 -13.79 6.31 -9.02
CA GLY A 39 -13.21 7.05 -10.16
C GLY A 39 -14.26 7.58 -11.13
N THR A 40 -15.43 6.95 -11.25
CA THR A 40 -16.58 7.49 -11.99
C THR A 40 -17.31 8.56 -11.18
N GLU A 41 -17.61 8.29 -9.92
CA GLU A 41 -18.35 9.19 -9.02
C GLU A 41 -17.66 10.55 -8.82
N VAL A 42 -16.33 10.58 -8.71
CA VAL A 42 -15.58 11.83 -8.47
C VAL A 42 -15.62 12.81 -9.69
N ARG A 43 -16.14 12.38 -10.82
CA ARG A 43 -16.40 13.24 -11.98
C ARG A 43 -17.76 13.95 -11.88
N GLU A 44 -18.66 13.44 -11.06
CA GLU A 44 -19.98 14.01 -10.87
C GLU A 44 -19.94 15.30 -10.05
N PRO A 45 -20.69 16.35 -10.45
CA PRO A 45 -20.73 17.63 -9.74
C PRO A 45 -21.18 17.50 -8.28
N ALA A 46 -22.13 16.60 -7.99
CA ALA A 46 -22.64 16.35 -6.64
C ALA A 46 -21.53 15.84 -5.70
N MET A 47 -20.70 14.89 -6.16
CA MET A 47 -19.57 14.39 -5.37
C MET A 47 -18.53 15.49 -5.14
N THR A 48 -18.24 16.28 -6.16
CA THR A 48 -17.30 17.41 -6.06
C THR A 48 -17.78 18.44 -5.04
N SER A 49 -19.08 18.77 -5.00
CA SER A 49 -19.64 19.71 -4.02
C SER A 49 -19.54 19.16 -2.58
N THR A 50 -19.82 17.88 -2.37
CA THR A 50 -19.68 17.21 -1.07
C THR A 50 -18.24 17.26 -0.58
N ASP A 51 -17.29 16.94 -1.44
CA ASP A 51 -15.86 16.99 -1.14
C ASP A 51 -15.39 18.42 -0.79
N GLN A 52 -15.85 19.41 -1.52
CA GLN A 52 -15.56 20.82 -1.24
C GLN A 52 -16.11 21.24 0.13
N HIS A 53 -17.33 20.85 0.48
CA HIS A 53 -17.91 21.11 1.80
C HIS A 53 -17.11 20.47 2.95
N LEU A 54 -16.73 19.20 2.78
CA LEU A 54 -15.91 18.50 3.78
C LEU A 54 -14.53 19.13 3.91
N LEU A 55 -13.88 19.41 2.80
CA LEU A 55 -12.56 20.04 2.78
C LEU A 55 -12.60 21.41 3.45
N ARG A 56 -13.59 22.23 3.13
CA ARG A 56 -13.78 23.56 3.74
C ARG A 56 -13.92 23.45 5.25
N ARG A 57 -14.80 22.59 5.76
CA ARG A 57 -14.97 22.39 7.20
C ARG A 57 -13.65 21.99 7.88
N ILE A 58 -12.92 21.02 7.30
CA ILE A 58 -11.65 20.55 7.86
C ILE A 58 -10.62 21.70 7.88
N THR A 59 -10.49 22.47 6.80
CA THR A 59 -9.50 23.54 6.69
C THR A 59 -9.84 24.75 7.55
N GLU A 60 -11.10 25.10 7.73
CA GLU A 60 -11.56 26.18 8.62
C GLU A 60 -11.34 25.82 10.10
N MET A 61 -11.49 24.55 10.49
CA MET A 61 -11.23 24.08 11.86
C MET A 61 -9.76 23.86 12.16
N THR A 62 -8.89 23.86 11.15
CA THR A 62 -7.47 23.54 11.31
C THR A 62 -6.70 24.76 11.82
N ARG A 63 -6.13 24.64 13.03
CA ARG A 63 -5.23 25.61 13.65
C ARG A 63 -3.81 25.53 13.04
N PRO A 64 -2.90 26.50 13.31
CA PRO A 64 -1.55 26.51 12.72
C PRO A 64 -0.69 25.26 13.02
N TRP A 65 -0.76 24.71 14.24
CA TRP A 65 0.09 23.58 14.63
C TRP A 65 -0.17 22.25 13.86
N PRO A 66 -1.42 21.88 13.48
CA PRO A 66 -1.63 20.71 12.63
C PRO A 66 -1.01 20.83 11.24
N LEU A 67 -0.71 22.05 10.78
CA LEU A 67 -0.08 22.24 9.47
C LEU A 67 1.35 21.72 9.46
N VAL A 68 2.16 22.06 10.46
CA VAL A 68 3.54 21.59 10.58
C VAL A 68 3.58 20.07 10.67
N LEU A 69 2.68 19.47 11.47
CA LEU A 69 2.56 18.01 11.54
C LEU A 69 2.13 17.41 10.21
N SER A 70 1.22 18.08 9.49
CA SER A 70 0.74 17.61 8.19
C SER A 70 1.82 17.69 7.11
N GLU A 71 2.64 18.73 7.10
CA GLU A 71 3.79 18.82 6.21
C GLU A 71 4.78 17.69 6.48
N THR A 72 5.14 17.47 7.74
CA THR A 72 6.03 16.37 8.15
C THR A 72 5.44 15.01 7.79
N ALA A 73 4.18 14.73 8.12
CA ALA A 73 3.52 13.48 7.79
C ALA A 73 3.44 13.24 6.27
N SER A 74 3.20 14.32 5.51
CA SER A 74 3.17 14.27 4.05
C SER A 74 4.48 13.80 3.42
N LEU A 75 5.64 14.16 4.01
CA LEU A 75 6.95 13.72 3.51
C LEU A 75 7.04 12.20 3.43
N PHE A 76 6.47 11.49 4.40
CA PHE A 76 6.49 10.03 4.45
C PHE A 76 5.65 9.34 3.35
N GLY A 77 4.82 10.08 2.62
CA GLY A 77 4.11 9.58 1.43
C GLY A 77 4.79 9.94 0.11
N THR A 78 5.88 10.72 0.13
CA THR A 78 6.60 11.10 -1.08
C THR A 78 7.36 9.91 -1.68
N ALA A 79 7.45 9.85 -3.02
CA ALA A 79 8.17 8.77 -3.70
C ALA A 79 9.65 8.68 -3.28
N PRO A 80 10.42 9.78 -3.11
CA PRO A 80 11.81 9.69 -2.65
C PRO A 80 11.95 9.06 -1.26
N LEU A 81 11.13 9.48 -0.28
CA LEU A 81 11.26 8.94 1.08
C LEU A 81 10.79 7.48 1.17
N VAL A 82 9.73 7.13 0.46
CA VAL A 82 9.29 5.73 0.33
C VAL A 82 10.38 4.87 -0.33
N ALA A 83 11.09 5.39 -1.34
CA ALA A 83 12.23 4.69 -1.95
C ALA A 83 13.40 4.50 -0.98
N VAL A 84 13.71 5.51 -0.16
CA VAL A 84 14.76 5.40 0.89
C VAL A 84 14.37 4.32 1.91
N ILE A 85 13.14 4.33 2.42
CA ILE A 85 12.64 3.30 3.35
C ILE A 85 12.75 1.91 2.69
N THR A 86 12.34 1.80 1.45
CA THR A 86 12.43 0.56 0.66
C THR A 86 13.88 0.06 0.56
N ALA A 87 14.82 0.95 0.27
CA ALA A 87 16.25 0.60 0.17
C ALA A 87 16.82 0.12 1.51
N VAL A 88 16.52 0.82 2.62
CA VAL A 88 16.98 0.45 3.97
C VAL A 88 16.43 -0.91 4.39
N VAL A 89 15.11 -1.13 4.24
CA VAL A 89 14.48 -2.41 4.56
C VAL A 89 14.98 -3.51 3.61
N GLY A 90 15.11 -3.22 2.32
CA GLY A 90 15.65 -4.15 1.33
C GLY A 90 17.08 -4.60 1.66
N ALA A 91 17.95 -3.68 2.10
CA ALA A 91 19.30 -4.02 2.55
C ALA A 91 19.30 -4.94 3.78
N SER A 92 18.37 -4.73 4.73
CA SER A 92 18.20 -5.63 5.88
C SER A 92 17.73 -7.01 5.46
N LEU A 93 16.76 -7.09 4.56
CA LEU A 93 16.24 -8.35 4.01
C LEU A 93 17.29 -9.10 3.17
N ALA A 94 18.20 -8.39 2.50
CA ALA A 94 19.30 -8.98 1.72
C ALA A 94 20.30 -9.72 2.61
N ARG A 95 20.60 -9.19 3.81
CA ARG A 95 21.44 -9.86 4.81
C ARG A 95 20.84 -11.22 5.25
N GLU A 96 19.50 -11.29 5.29
CA GLU A 96 18.74 -12.50 5.63
C GLU A 96 18.44 -13.39 4.40
N ARG A 97 18.93 -13.01 3.20
CA ARG A 97 18.70 -13.68 1.91
C ARG A 97 17.21 -13.84 1.55
N ARG A 98 16.37 -12.89 1.97
CA ARG A 98 14.92 -12.88 1.75
C ARG A 98 14.54 -12.24 0.41
N TRP A 99 15.02 -12.80 -0.67
CA TRP A 99 14.93 -12.22 -2.03
C TRP A 99 13.48 -11.99 -2.51
N PHE A 100 12.55 -12.89 -2.15
CA PHE A 100 11.14 -12.70 -2.51
C PHE A 100 10.51 -11.49 -1.86
N ASP A 101 10.83 -11.22 -0.61
CA ASP A 101 10.32 -10.08 0.12
C ASP A 101 10.92 -8.76 -0.42
N ILE A 102 12.19 -8.81 -0.86
CA ILE A 102 12.83 -7.68 -1.54
C ILE A 102 12.12 -7.38 -2.87
N VAL A 103 11.90 -8.40 -3.70
CA VAL A 103 11.22 -8.24 -4.99
C VAL A 103 9.79 -7.73 -4.77
N LEU A 104 9.05 -8.29 -3.81
CA LEU A 104 7.73 -7.80 -3.45
C LEU A 104 7.76 -6.30 -3.12
N LEU A 105 8.67 -5.89 -2.22
CA LEU A 105 8.75 -4.52 -1.75
C LEU A 105 9.12 -3.55 -2.88
N ILE A 106 10.10 -3.89 -3.71
CA ILE A 106 10.53 -3.06 -4.84
C ILE A 106 9.41 -2.93 -5.88
N VAL A 107 8.80 -4.06 -6.28
CA VAL A 107 7.72 -4.05 -7.29
C VAL A 107 6.49 -3.32 -6.76
N ALA A 108 6.17 -3.47 -5.46
CA ALA A 108 5.07 -2.75 -4.84
C ALA A 108 5.26 -1.23 -4.93
N VAL A 109 6.42 -0.74 -4.53
CA VAL A 109 6.72 0.70 -4.51
C VAL A 109 6.84 1.28 -5.92
N ILE A 110 7.60 0.63 -6.81
CA ILE A 110 7.72 1.09 -8.20
C ILE A 110 6.35 1.11 -8.88
N GLY A 111 5.56 0.06 -8.72
CA GLY A 111 4.21 0.00 -9.29
C GLY A 111 3.30 1.10 -8.76
N ALA A 112 3.31 1.40 -7.46
CA ALA A 112 2.52 2.50 -6.89
C ALA A 112 2.92 3.86 -7.50
N VAL A 113 4.23 4.11 -7.64
CA VAL A 113 4.75 5.34 -8.26
C VAL A 113 4.33 5.46 -9.73
N LEU A 114 4.31 4.36 -10.48
CA LEU A 114 3.88 4.35 -11.89
C LEU A 114 2.35 4.40 -12.06
N LEU A 115 1.60 3.73 -11.19
CA LEU A 115 0.13 3.74 -11.23
C LEU A 115 -0.45 5.11 -10.94
N SER A 116 0.21 5.92 -10.08
CA SER A 116 -0.29 7.25 -9.71
C SER A 116 -0.47 8.18 -10.93
N PRO A 117 0.53 8.47 -11.77
CA PRO A 117 0.34 9.33 -12.93
C PRO A 117 -0.62 8.71 -13.95
N LEU A 118 -0.56 7.39 -14.17
CA LEU A 118 -1.46 6.70 -15.11
C LEU A 118 -2.92 6.91 -14.74
N THR A 119 -3.30 6.63 -13.49
CA THR A 119 -4.68 6.77 -13.03
C THR A 119 -5.13 8.23 -12.95
N LYS A 120 -4.21 9.16 -12.64
CA LYS A 120 -4.48 10.59 -12.68
C LYS A 120 -4.88 11.08 -14.06
N HIS A 121 -4.19 10.63 -15.10
CA HIS A 121 -4.55 10.98 -16.48
C HIS A 121 -5.87 10.34 -16.92
N LEU A 122 -6.17 9.12 -16.47
CA LEU A 122 -7.44 8.46 -16.80
C LEU A 122 -8.65 9.16 -16.19
N VAL A 123 -8.54 9.68 -14.95
CA VAL A 123 -9.66 10.34 -14.26
C VAL A 123 -9.69 11.85 -14.52
N SER A 124 -8.51 12.48 -14.63
CA SER A 124 -8.32 13.91 -14.99
C SER A 124 -9.05 14.90 -14.06
N ARG A 125 -9.19 14.58 -12.76
CA ARG A 125 -9.88 15.42 -11.78
C ARG A 125 -9.07 16.67 -11.43
N ALA A 126 -9.72 17.85 -11.48
CA ALA A 126 -9.11 19.10 -11.02
C ALA A 126 -8.85 19.09 -9.51
N ARG A 127 -7.79 19.80 -9.07
CA ARG A 127 -7.51 19.95 -7.64
C ARG A 127 -8.40 20.98 -6.97
N PRO A 128 -8.54 20.92 -5.62
CA PRO A 128 -9.11 22.02 -4.86
C PRO A 128 -8.28 23.29 -5.10
N THR A 129 -8.91 24.43 -5.39
CA THR A 129 -8.21 25.71 -5.63
C THR A 129 -8.28 26.68 -4.45
N ALA A 130 -9.30 26.53 -3.61
CA ALA A 130 -9.62 27.52 -2.57
C ALA A 130 -8.78 27.40 -1.29
N PHE A 131 -8.06 26.29 -1.05
CA PHE A 131 -7.47 25.99 0.27
C PHE A 131 -6.02 25.52 0.22
N PHE A 132 -5.32 25.81 -0.87
CA PHE A 132 -3.91 25.42 -1.01
C PHE A 132 -3.03 26.02 0.06
N ARG A 133 -2.38 25.15 0.84
CA ARG A 133 -1.37 25.51 1.84
C ARG A 133 0.02 25.02 1.47
N THR A 134 0.15 24.31 0.36
CA THR A 134 1.41 23.87 -0.23
C THR A 134 1.25 23.70 -1.73
N SER A 135 2.33 23.78 -2.48
CA SER A 135 2.29 23.62 -3.94
C SER A 135 1.99 22.17 -4.35
N ALA A 136 1.07 22.01 -5.29
CA ALA A 136 0.79 20.73 -5.91
C ALA A 136 0.36 20.94 -7.36
N THR A 137 0.89 20.13 -8.28
CA THR A 137 0.65 20.23 -9.72
C THR A 137 -0.10 19.01 -10.26
N GLY A 138 -0.70 19.14 -11.43
CA GLY A 138 -1.41 18.08 -12.12
C GLY A 138 -2.73 17.68 -11.47
N TYR A 139 -3.30 16.56 -11.88
CA TYR A 139 -4.60 16.05 -11.43
C TYR A 139 -4.62 15.62 -9.98
N SER A 140 -5.82 15.67 -9.35
CA SER A 140 -5.97 15.39 -7.92
C SER A 140 -6.20 13.90 -7.63
N PHE A 141 -7.03 13.21 -8.40
CA PHE A 141 -7.43 11.82 -8.13
C PHE A 141 -6.58 10.81 -8.89
N PRO A 142 -6.13 9.74 -8.23
CA PRO A 142 -6.10 9.53 -6.79
C PRO A 142 -4.93 10.24 -6.10
N SER A 143 -4.93 10.29 -4.75
CA SER A 143 -3.80 10.80 -3.97
C SER A 143 -2.60 9.87 -4.07
N GLY A 144 -1.52 10.33 -4.72
CA GLY A 144 -0.29 9.54 -4.89
C GLY A 144 0.43 9.28 -3.56
N HIS A 145 0.40 10.24 -2.61
CA HIS A 145 0.99 10.06 -1.28
C HIS A 145 0.28 8.94 -0.51
N THR A 146 -1.04 8.92 -0.55
CA THR A 146 -1.83 7.87 0.12
C THR A 146 -1.63 6.51 -0.56
N LEU A 147 -1.58 6.47 -1.89
CA LEU A 147 -1.27 5.27 -2.65
C LEU A 147 0.08 4.67 -2.24
N ASN A 148 1.14 5.50 -2.24
CA ASN A 148 2.48 5.07 -1.85
C ASN A 148 2.53 4.58 -0.40
N ALA A 149 1.94 5.35 0.54
CA ALA A 149 1.92 4.98 1.95
C ALA A 149 1.17 3.68 2.20
N THR A 150 -0.01 3.51 1.58
CA THR A 150 -0.83 2.29 1.72
C THR A 150 -0.09 1.07 1.16
N THR A 151 0.47 1.20 -0.02
CA THR A 151 1.22 0.10 -0.67
C THR A 151 2.43 -0.30 0.16
N LEU A 152 3.23 0.67 0.61
CA LEU A 152 4.40 0.42 1.46
C LEU A 152 3.98 -0.26 2.78
N ALA A 153 2.97 0.28 3.46
CA ALA A 153 2.50 -0.24 4.73
C ALA A 153 2.03 -1.70 4.64
N LEU A 154 1.26 -2.02 3.60
CA LEU A 154 0.77 -3.39 3.39
C LEU A 154 1.90 -4.35 3.02
N ALA A 155 2.83 -3.95 2.16
CA ALA A 155 4.00 -4.76 1.83
C ALA A 155 4.87 -5.03 3.06
N LEU A 156 5.15 -4.00 3.87
CA LEU A 156 5.86 -4.16 5.14
C LEU A 156 5.09 -5.03 6.14
N GLY A 157 3.78 -4.83 6.28
CA GLY A 157 2.93 -5.66 7.14
C GLY A 157 2.99 -7.13 6.75
N PHE A 158 2.88 -7.44 5.47
CA PHE A 158 3.01 -8.81 4.96
C PHE A 158 4.37 -9.43 5.32
N ILE A 159 5.46 -8.68 5.14
CA ILE A 159 6.81 -9.13 5.48
C ILE A 159 6.94 -9.34 6.99
N LEU A 160 6.46 -8.40 7.80
CA LEU A 160 6.51 -8.44 9.26
C LEU A 160 5.80 -9.69 9.83
N TRP A 161 4.64 -10.04 9.29
CA TRP A 161 3.91 -11.22 9.77
C TRP A 161 4.60 -12.54 9.42
N ARG A 162 5.54 -12.54 8.51
CA ARG A 162 6.39 -13.68 8.13
C ARG A 162 7.67 -13.79 8.96
N LEU A 163 8.00 -12.76 9.78
CA LEU A 163 9.15 -12.79 10.68
C LEU A 163 8.84 -13.62 11.93
N PRO A 164 9.85 -14.24 12.56
CA PRO A 164 9.72 -15.01 13.81
C PRO A 164 9.62 -14.09 15.04
N TRP A 165 8.80 -13.03 14.95
CA TRP A 165 8.60 -12.07 16.03
C TRP A 165 7.42 -12.44 16.91
N HIS A 166 7.44 -12.01 18.18
CA HIS A 166 6.32 -12.17 19.09
C HIS A 166 5.06 -11.49 18.56
N ARG A 167 3.89 -12.11 18.82
CA ARG A 167 2.59 -11.61 18.35
C ARG A 167 2.34 -10.15 18.74
N ALA A 168 2.69 -9.78 19.99
CA ALA A 168 2.53 -8.40 20.47
C ALA A 168 3.32 -7.40 19.62
N MET A 169 4.56 -7.73 19.23
CA MET A 169 5.38 -6.89 18.34
C MET A 169 4.74 -6.73 16.96
N LYS A 170 4.24 -7.82 16.37
CA LYS A 170 3.54 -7.79 15.08
C LYS A 170 2.31 -6.90 15.12
N ILE A 171 1.52 -6.99 16.20
CA ILE A 171 0.34 -6.14 16.41
C ILE A 171 0.76 -4.67 16.54
N ALA A 172 1.76 -4.37 17.37
CA ALA A 172 2.23 -2.99 17.57
C ALA A 172 2.70 -2.36 16.24
N TRP A 173 3.48 -3.08 15.45
CA TRP A 173 3.90 -2.61 14.13
C TRP A 173 2.73 -2.47 13.15
N THR A 174 1.76 -3.38 13.17
CA THR A 174 0.57 -3.27 12.32
C THR A 174 -0.22 -2.01 12.67
N LEU A 175 -0.40 -1.71 13.96
CA LEU A 175 -1.05 -0.46 14.40
C LEU A 175 -0.25 0.77 13.97
N ALA A 176 1.07 0.75 14.10
CA ALA A 176 1.93 1.84 13.64
C ALA A 176 1.80 2.08 12.13
N LEU A 177 1.72 1.02 11.32
CA LEU A 177 1.51 1.12 9.86
C LEU A 177 0.12 1.67 9.51
N VAL A 178 -0.92 1.30 10.26
CA VAL A 178 -2.28 1.86 10.08
C VAL A 178 -2.29 3.36 10.40
N ILE A 179 -1.68 3.74 11.53
CA ILE A 179 -1.55 5.15 11.93
C ILE A 179 -0.75 5.94 10.88
N TYR A 180 0.33 5.37 10.38
CA TYR A 180 1.14 5.98 9.32
C TYR A 180 0.30 6.30 8.07
N VAL A 181 -0.48 5.34 7.56
CA VAL A 181 -1.35 5.55 6.39
C VAL A 181 -2.39 6.63 6.68
N ALA A 182 -3.02 6.58 7.87
CA ALA A 182 -4.02 7.55 8.29
C ALA A 182 -3.43 8.98 8.38
N CYS A 183 -2.24 9.12 8.97
CA CYS A 183 -1.54 10.41 9.10
C CYS A 183 -1.15 10.97 7.72
N VAL A 184 -0.60 10.15 6.83
CA VAL A 184 -0.27 10.59 5.47
C VAL A 184 -1.53 10.99 4.71
N GLY A 185 -2.60 10.19 4.75
CA GLY A 185 -3.86 10.52 4.09
C GLY A 185 -4.49 11.81 4.63
N ALA A 186 -4.61 11.94 5.95
CA ALA A 186 -5.16 13.12 6.59
C ALA A 186 -4.35 14.38 6.27
N SER A 187 -3.02 14.28 6.22
CA SER A 187 -2.14 15.40 5.87
C SER A 187 -2.49 16.03 4.53
N ARG A 188 -2.90 15.21 3.54
CA ARG A 188 -3.23 15.72 2.20
C ARG A 188 -4.52 16.52 2.16
N ILE A 189 -5.46 16.19 3.04
CA ILE A 189 -6.72 16.94 3.22
C ILE A 189 -6.44 18.24 3.97
N VAL A 190 -5.70 18.16 5.10
CA VAL A 190 -5.36 19.33 5.93
C VAL A 190 -4.55 20.36 5.13
N LEU A 191 -3.63 19.92 4.27
CA LEU A 191 -2.87 20.79 3.38
C LEU A 191 -3.69 21.34 2.21
N GLY A 192 -4.95 20.91 2.04
CA GLY A 192 -5.88 21.44 1.04
C GLY A 192 -5.56 21.03 -0.40
N VAL A 193 -4.67 20.05 -0.62
CA VAL A 193 -4.19 19.67 -1.97
C VAL A 193 -4.94 18.51 -2.57
N HIS A 194 -5.73 17.80 -1.77
CA HIS A 194 -6.57 16.67 -2.18
C HIS A 194 -7.94 16.71 -1.51
N TYR A 195 -8.94 16.27 -2.21
CA TYR A 195 -10.24 15.98 -1.64
C TYR A 195 -10.21 14.71 -0.78
N PRO A 196 -11.14 14.55 0.19
CA PRO A 196 -11.28 13.30 0.96
C PRO A 196 -11.41 12.05 0.07
N THR A 197 -12.17 12.14 -1.03
CA THR A 197 -12.33 11.03 -1.98
C THR A 197 -11.06 10.73 -2.78
N ASP A 198 -10.17 11.70 -3.02
CA ASP A 198 -8.85 11.44 -3.62
C ASP A 198 -7.98 10.57 -2.70
N VAL A 199 -8.04 10.85 -1.39
CA VAL A 199 -7.34 10.07 -0.36
C VAL A 199 -7.90 8.65 -0.28
N LEU A 200 -9.23 8.52 -0.28
CA LEU A 200 -9.89 7.21 -0.34
C LEU A 200 -9.51 6.45 -1.62
N GLY A 201 -9.50 7.11 -2.77
CA GLY A 201 -9.05 6.50 -4.04
C GLY A 201 -7.61 6.01 -3.99
N GLY A 202 -6.69 6.79 -3.39
CA GLY A 202 -5.30 6.36 -3.17
C GLY A 202 -5.19 5.14 -2.26
N PHE A 203 -6.01 5.09 -1.20
CA PHE A 203 -6.10 3.93 -0.31
C PHE A 203 -6.64 2.69 -1.04
N LEU A 204 -7.76 2.79 -1.74
CA LEU A 204 -8.37 1.68 -2.47
C LEU A 204 -7.40 1.08 -3.51
N LEU A 205 -6.75 1.94 -4.31
CA LEU A 205 -5.79 1.48 -5.31
C LEU A 205 -4.54 0.86 -4.66
N GLY A 206 -4.07 1.42 -3.53
CA GLY A 206 -2.94 0.89 -2.77
C GLY A 206 -3.22 -0.50 -2.20
N VAL A 207 -4.43 -0.72 -1.64
CA VAL A 207 -4.84 -2.04 -1.16
C VAL A 207 -4.95 -3.03 -2.32
N ALA A 208 -5.61 -2.65 -3.41
CA ALA A 208 -5.76 -3.51 -4.58
C ALA A 208 -4.40 -3.97 -5.13
N TRP A 209 -3.49 -3.03 -5.33
CA TRP A 209 -2.15 -3.30 -5.84
C TRP A 209 -1.33 -4.19 -4.89
N ALA A 210 -1.25 -3.84 -3.62
CA ALA A 210 -0.48 -4.58 -2.64
C ALA A 210 -0.99 -6.02 -2.46
N THR A 211 -2.32 -6.22 -2.35
CA THR A 211 -2.91 -7.56 -2.16
C THR A 211 -2.76 -8.42 -3.40
N LEU A 212 -2.81 -7.86 -4.61
CA LEU A 212 -2.49 -8.58 -5.84
C LEU A 212 -1.05 -9.09 -5.82
N LEU A 213 -0.08 -8.26 -5.46
CA LEU A 213 1.32 -8.67 -5.39
C LEU A 213 1.57 -9.74 -4.31
N MET A 214 0.93 -9.61 -3.15
CA MET A 214 1.00 -10.63 -2.10
C MET A 214 0.46 -11.98 -2.59
N ALA A 215 -0.66 -11.97 -3.32
CA ALA A 215 -1.22 -13.17 -3.93
C ALA A 215 -0.26 -13.78 -4.95
N LEU A 216 0.38 -12.97 -5.80
CA LEU A 216 1.38 -13.43 -6.77
C LEU A 216 2.59 -14.07 -6.07
N VAL A 217 3.10 -13.48 -5.00
CA VAL A 217 4.22 -14.04 -4.22
C VAL A 217 3.83 -15.41 -3.64
N LEU A 218 2.67 -15.50 -2.98
CA LEU A 218 2.19 -16.78 -2.43
C LEU A 218 1.95 -17.82 -3.53
N GLY A 219 1.44 -17.40 -4.68
CA GLY A 219 1.25 -18.28 -5.85
C GLY A 219 2.56 -18.86 -6.38
N VAL A 220 3.59 -18.01 -6.51
CA VAL A 220 4.93 -18.42 -6.96
C VAL A 220 5.58 -19.36 -5.94
N GLU A 221 5.50 -19.04 -4.64
CA GLU A 221 6.04 -19.89 -3.57
C GLU A 221 5.37 -21.27 -3.61
N ARG A 222 4.05 -21.31 -3.74
CA ARG A 222 3.28 -22.57 -3.86
C ARG A 222 3.68 -23.39 -5.08
N TRP A 223 3.74 -22.75 -6.25
CA TRP A 223 4.12 -23.42 -7.49
C TRP A 223 5.54 -24.00 -7.43
N ARG A 224 6.50 -23.27 -6.85
CA ARG A 224 7.87 -23.78 -6.66
C ARG A 224 7.92 -25.00 -5.75
N ALA A 225 7.13 -25.00 -4.70
CA ALA A 225 7.11 -26.11 -3.74
C ALA A 225 6.36 -27.35 -4.27
N SER A 226 5.46 -27.19 -5.24
CA SER A 226 4.78 -28.32 -5.91
C SER A 226 5.65 -29.03 -6.96
N ARG A 227 6.78 -28.41 -7.38
CA ARG A 227 7.70 -29.06 -8.33
C ARG A 227 8.47 -30.20 -7.65
N PRO A 228 8.44 -31.42 -8.20
CA PRO A 228 9.27 -32.50 -7.68
C PRO A 228 10.75 -32.06 -7.78
N LYS A 229 11.50 -32.19 -6.68
CA LYS A 229 12.97 -32.09 -6.76
C LYS A 229 13.42 -33.14 -7.75
N GLY A 230 13.95 -32.72 -8.89
CA GLY A 230 14.55 -33.60 -9.85
C GLY A 230 15.44 -34.62 -9.11
N ARG A 231 15.19 -35.89 -9.25
CA ARG A 231 16.09 -36.94 -8.79
C ARG A 231 17.46 -36.56 -9.33
N SER A 232 18.34 -36.07 -8.47
CA SER A 232 19.76 -36.05 -8.77
C SER A 232 20.11 -37.50 -9.10
N GLY A 233 20.37 -37.75 -10.37
CA GLY A 233 20.71 -39.08 -10.85
C GLY A 233 21.82 -39.68 -10.02
N GLY A 234 21.51 -40.74 -9.31
CA GLY A 234 22.49 -41.68 -8.89
C GLY A 234 23.05 -42.30 -10.18
N GLY A 235 24.14 -41.73 -10.66
CA GLY A 235 24.99 -42.33 -11.68
C GLY A 235 25.90 -43.31 -10.99
N LEU A 236 25.90 -44.47 -11.50
CA LEU A 236 26.75 -45.65 -11.40
C LEU A 236 28.20 -45.35 -11.00
#